data_576521886e4dd562b8c86f5383a2f0bf
#
_entry.id   576521886e4dd562b8c86f5383a2f0bf
#
_cell.length_a   1.000
_cell.length_b   1.000
_cell.length_c   1.000
_cell.angle_alpha   90.00
_cell.angle_beta   90.00
_cell.angle_gamma   90.00
#
_symmetry.space_group_name_H-M   'P 1'
#
loop_
_entity.id
_entity.type
_entity.pdbx_description
1 polymer ?
#
loop_
_entity_poly.entity_id
_entity_poly.type
_entity_poly.pdbx_seq_one_letter_code
_entity_poly.pdbx_strand_id
1 'polypeptide(L)'
;ETGVLPDIDLAHDSLFLILDQEAYYSSQSPSTGATAPESGGDGKTQQSTKPPKKYVVRASGMVEGDVDTYNANSYSVYCNLETLKSMLKKEFSGRAIPGQPTTKSGKPYKDFVYSSLKVKADDIDNVDALSTEIRNMGFQVTTNVEYMDSMKKQFAMVQAVLGGIGA
;
A
#
# COMPACT_ATOMS: atom_id res chain seq x y z
N GLU A 1 17.40 -4.45 26.28
CA GLU A 1 16.10 -4.22 26.96
C GLU A 1 15.04 -4.91 26.13
N THR A 2 14.56 -6.05 26.61
CA THR A 2 13.36 -6.70 26.08
C THR A 2 12.18 -5.86 26.53
N GLY A 3 11.80 -4.86 25.71
CA GLY A 3 10.60 -4.09 25.95
C GLY A 3 9.39 -5.01 25.86
N VAL A 4 8.67 -5.16 26.94
CA VAL A 4 7.35 -5.81 26.93
C VAL A 4 6.47 -4.92 26.06
N LEU A 5 6.00 -5.46 24.92
CA LEU A 5 5.03 -4.75 24.10
C LEU A 5 3.75 -4.55 24.95
N PRO A 6 3.16 -3.34 24.95
CA PRO A 6 1.90 -3.13 25.62
C PRO A 6 0.82 -4.05 25.02
N ASP A 7 -0.04 -4.56 25.90
CA ASP A 7 -1.23 -5.30 25.46
C ASP A 7 -2.18 -4.29 24.81
N ILE A 8 -2.29 -4.36 23.48
CA ILE A 8 -3.12 -3.45 22.68
C ILE A 8 -4.33 -4.23 22.20
N ASP A 9 -5.50 -3.83 22.69
CA ASP A 9 -6.77 -4.35 22.19
C ASP A 9 -7.27 -3.49 21.01
N LEU A 10 -6.95 -3.92 19.79
CA LEU A 10 -7.33 -3.21 18.56
C LEU A 10 -8.85 -3.06 18.39
N ALA A 11 -9.66 -3.89 19.04
CA ALA A 11 -11.11 -3.82 18.94
C ALA A 11 -11.71 -2.73 19.85
N HIS A 12 -11.06 -2.46 20.98
CA HIS A 12 -11.59 -1.54 22.01
C HIS A 12 -10.77 -0.25 22.14
N ASP A 13 -9.49 -0.30 21.79
CA ASP A 13 -8.60 0.85 21.88
C ASP A 13 -8.83 1.85 20.74
N SER A 14 -8.67 3.12 21.05
CA SER A 14 -8.73 4.17 20.04
C SER A 14 -7.40 4.28 19.29
N LEU A 15 -7.46 4.15 17.98
CA LEU A 15 -6.30 4.28 17.11
C LEU A 15 -6.21 5.70 16.56
N PHE A 16 -4.98 6.18 16.35
CA PHE A 16 -4.71 7.47 15.73
C PHE A 16 -4.12 7.27 14.35
N LEU A 17 -4.81 7.80 13.34
CA LEU A 17 -4.31 7.83 11.97
C LEU A 17 -3.69 9.21 11.69
N ILE A 18 -2.42 9.23 11.27
CA ILE A 18 -1.69 10.43 10.87
C ILE A 18 -1.44 10.32 9.37
N LEU A 19 -2.07 11.21 8.59
CA LEU A 19 -1.97 11.19 7.14
C LEU A 19 -0.77 11.99 6.63
N ASP A 20 -0.43 13.10 7.31
CA ASP A 20 0.73 13.93 7.00
C ASP A 20 1.91 13.55 7.90
N GLN A 21 2.63 12.50 7.50
CA GLN A 21 3.78 12.00 8.26
C GLN A 21 4.93 13.01 8.27
N GLU A 22 5.15 13.72 7.17
CA GLU A 22 6.23 14.71 7.07
C GLU A 22 6.02 15.84 8.09
N ALA A 23 4.82 16.40 8.16
CA ALA A 23 4.48 17.40 9.17
C ALA A 23 4.56 16.85 10.60
N TYR A 24 4.21 15.58 10.79
CA TYR A 24 4.30 14.92 12.11
C TYR A 24 5.74 14.81 12.60
N TYR A 25 6.64 14.26 11.79
CA TYR A 25 8.05 14.11 12.17
C TYR A 25 8.77 15.44 12.28
N SER A 26 8.46 16.41 11.39
CA SER A 26 9.01 17.75 11.47
C SER A 26 8.61 18.48 12.75
N SER A 27 7.40 18.22 13.26
CA SER A 27 6.93 18.83 14.52
C SER A 27 7.55 18.20 15.76
N GLN A 28 8.10 16.99 15.67
CA GLN A 28 8.76 16.31 16.79
C GLN A 28 10.27 16.54 16.85
N SER A 29 10.88 17.03 15.78
CA SER A 29 12.31 17.34 15.79
C SER A 29 12.53 18.57 16.66
N PRO A 30 13.33 18.49 17.76
CA PRO A 30 13.70 19.67 18.49
C PRO A 30 14.45 20.57 17.54
N SER A 31 14.14 21.87 17.53
CA SER A 31 14.82 22.89 16.70
C SER A 31 16.24 23.13 17.22
N THR A 32 17.11 22.16 17.07
CA THR A 32 18.55 22.36 17.11
C THR A 32 18.93 22.86 15.73
N GLY A 33 19.40 24.09 15.64
CA GLY A 33 19.83 24.75 14.40
C GLY A 33 21.04 24.05 13.74
N ALA A 34 20.82 22.84 13.25
CA ALA A 34 21.75 22.10 12.41
C ALA A 34 21.19 22.07 11.00
N THR A 35 21.87 22.81 10.11
CA THR A 35 21.75 22.72 8.65
C THR A 35 21.70 21.28 8.21
N ALA A 36 20.57 20.83 7.70
CA ALA A 36 20.44 19.54 7.04
C ALA A 36 21.34 19.52 5.80
N PRO A 37 22.01 18.37 5.49
CA PRO A 37 22.78 18.25 4.26
C PRO A 37 21.82 18.28 3.08
N GLU A 38 22.10 19.15 2.11
CA GLU A 38 21.43 19.23 0.82
C GLU A 38 21.55 17.88 0.09
N SER A 39 20.48 17.10 0.10
CA SER A 39 20.28 16.05 -0.89
C SER A 39 19.57 16.70 -2.08
N GLY A 40 20.31 16.85 -3.18
CA GLY A 40 19.84 17.48 -4.40
C GLY A 40 18.61 16.80 -4.98
N GLY A 41 17.50 17.48 -4.92
CA GLY A 41 16.25 17.18 -5.61
C GLY A 41 15.45 18.46 -5.70
N ASP A 42 15.24 18.95 -6.91
CA ASP A 42 14.42 20.13 -7.25
C ASP A 42 12.94 19.91 -6.89
N GLY A 43 12.62 19.92 -5.62
CA GLY A 43 11.26 19.93 -5.12
C GLY A 43 11.21 20.90 -3.94
N LYS A 44 10.73 22.11 -4.15
CA LYS A 44 10.35 23.02 -3.06
C LYS A 44 9.25 22.33 -2.25
N THR A 45 9.64 21.55 -1.26
CA THR A 45 8.75 21.02 -0.23
C THR A 45 8.19 22.21 0.53
N GLN A 46 6.94 22.55 0.28
CA GLN A 46 6.23 23.55 1.08
C GLN A 46 6.07 22.97 2.48
N GLN A 47 6.96 23.34 3.36
CA GLN A 47 6.92 22.98 4.76
C GLN A 47 5.56 23.38 5.34
N SER A 48 4.78 22.40 5.76
CA SER A 48 3.48 22.64 6.38
C SER A 48 3.68 23.32 7.72
N THR A 49 3.20 24.56 7.84
CA THR A 49 3.24 25.32 9.09
C THR A 49 2.16 24.92 10.09
N LYS A 50 1.28 23.98 9.71
CA LYS A 50 0.21 23.50 10.58
C LYS A 50 0.60 22.18 11.24
N PRO A 51 0.36 22.02 12.54
CA PRO A 51 0.58 20.75 13.20
C PRO A 51 -0.28 19.66 12.55
N PRO A 52 0.23 18.43 12.40
CA PRO A 52 -0.48 17.34 11.77
C PRO A 52 -1.72 16.97 12.55
N LYS A 53 -2.81 16.70 11.85
CA LYS A 53 -4.04 16.24 12.47
C LYS A 53 -3.93 14.77 12.81
N LYS A 54 -4.39 14.43 14.00
CA LYS A 54 -4.60 13.06 14.47
C LYS A 54 -6.07 12.72 14.26
N TYR A 55 -6.34 11.76 13.39
CA TYR A 55 -7.69 11.26 13.18
C TYR A 55 -7.91 10.07 14.11
N VAL A 56 -8.89 10.19 14.99
CA VAL A 56 -9.28 9.07 15.85
C VAL A 56 -10.11 8.10 15.01
N VAL A 57 -9.66 6.87 14.92
CA VAL A 57 -10.34 5.80 14.20
C VAL A 57 -10.54 4.60 15.14
N ARG A 58 -11.54 3.80 14.84
CA ARG A 58 -11.78 2.53 15.53
C ARG A 58 -11.68 1.40 14.52
N ALA A 59 -11.05 0.31 14.91
CA ALA A 59 -11.06 -0.88 14.09
C ALA A 59 -12.47 -1.47 14.07
N SER A 60 -12.95 -1.86 12.90
CA SER A 60 -14.22 -2.59 12.75
C SER A 60 -14.00 -4.10 12.68
N GLY A 61 -12.76 -4.54 12.64
CA GLY A 61 -12.34 -5.93 12.61
C GLY A 61 -10.84 -6.06 12.38
N MET A 62 -10.34 -7.26 12.49
CA MET A 62 -8.96 -7.62 12.22
C MET A 62 -8.91 -8.62 11.08
N VAL A 63 -7.89 -8.50 10.23
CA VAL A 63 -7.61 -9.50 9.21
C VAL A 63 -6.96 -10.70 9.88
N GLU A 64 -7.40 -11.91 9.51
CA GLU A 64 -6.82 -13.15 10.03
C GLU A 64 -5.32 -13.21 9.72
N GLY A 65 -4.54 -13.56 10.73
CA GLY A 65 -3.09 -13.69 10.64
C GLY A 65 -2.50 -14.08 11.99
N ASP A 66 -1.30 -14.63 11.94
CA ASP A 66 -0.51 -14.96 13.10
C ASP A 66 0.58 -13.89 13.30
N VAL A 67 0.86 -13.52 14.54
CA VAL A 67 1.88 -12.51 14.88
C VAL A 67 3.30 -12.94 14.47
N ASP A 68 3.54 -14.25 14.41
CA ASP A 68 4.84 -14.83 14.07
C ASP A 68 4.97 -15.17 12.58
N THR A 69 3.89 -15.01 11.80
CA THR A 69 3.89 -15.38 10.38
C THR A 69 3.64 -14.15 9.50
N TYR A 70 4.65 -13.81 8.70
CA TYR A 70 4.49 -12.77 7.69
C TYR A 70 3.57 -13.22 6.56
N ASN A 71 2.57 -12.40 6.23
CA ASN A 71 1.68 -12.60 5.09
C ASN A 71 1.45 -11.28 4.32
N ALA A 72 0.74 -11.35 3.21
CA ALA A 72 0.48 -10.20 2.34
C ALA A 72 -0.30 -9.06 3.04
N ASN A 73 -0.96 -9.32 4.16
CA ASN A 73 -1.73 -8.35 4.92
C ASN A 73 -0.95 -7.78 6.12
N SER A 74 0.23 -8.35 6.43
CA SER A 74 1.08 -7.87 7.51
C SER A 74 1.43 -6.39 7.31
N TYR A 75 1.38 -5.62 8.36
CA TYR A 75 1.65 -4.17 8.35
C TYR A 75 0.70 -3.33 7.49
N SER A 76 -0.48 -3.85 7.17
CA SER A 76 -1.46 -3.15 6.35
C SER A 76 -2.69 -2.76 7.17
N VAL A 77 -3.21 -1.57 6.89
CA VAL A 77 -4.50 -1.10 7.42
C VAL A 77 -5.44 -0.93 6.23
N TYR A 78 -6.61 -1.53 6.32
CA TYR A 78 -7.62 -1.48 5.28
C TYR A 78 -8.74 -0.53 5.69
N CYS A 79 -9.19 0.30 4.77
CA CYS A 79 -10.32 1.19 4.99
C CYS A 79 -11.10 1.40 3.71
N ASN A 80 -12.30 1.96 3.84
CA ASN A 80 -13.10 2.34 2.67
C ASN A 80 -12.36 3.42 1.85
N LEU A 81 -12.27 3.20 0.54
CA LEU A 81 -11.54 4.07 -0.39
C LEU A 81 -12.08 5.50 -0.39
N GLU A 82 -13.39 5.69 -0.43
CA GLU A 82 -14.00 7.02 -0.49
C GLU A 82 -13.80 7.78 0.82
N THR A 83 -13.84 7.08 1.95
CA THR A 83 -13.48 7.65 3.24
C THR A 83 -12.04 8.14 3.26
N LEU A 84 -11.08 7.31 2.83
CA LEU A 84 -9.67 7.69 2.75
C LEU A 84 -9.45 8.88 1.82
N LYS A 85 -10.05 8.86 0.62
CA LYS A 85 -9.98 9.97 -0.35
C LYS A 85 -10.50 11.28 0.24
N SER A 86 -11.61 11.23 0.97
CA SER A 86 -12.18 12.41 1.60
C SER A 86 -11.29 12.98 2.71
N MET A 87 -10.69 12.10 3.52
CA MET A 87 -9.74 12.49 4.56
C MET A 87 -8.47 13.10 3.97
N LEU A 88 -7.91 12.50 2.91
CA LEU A 88 -6.73 13.01 2.21
C LEU A 88 -7.00 14.38 1.57
N LYS A 89 -8.13 14.56 0.89
CA LYS A 89 -8.52 15.85 0.31
C LYS A 89 -8.68 16.94 1.39
N LYS A 90 -9.18 16.58 2.56
CA LYS A 90 -9.33 17.51 3.69
C LYS A 90 -8.00 17.86 4.33
N GLU A 91 -7.12 16.88 4.52
CA GLU A 91 -5.80 17.09 5.12
C GLU A 91 -4.90 17.91 4.22
N PHE A 92 -4.83 17.55 2.95
CA PHE A 92 -3.98 18.19 1.94
C PHE A 92 -4.71 19.26 1.12
N SER A 93 -5.72 19.92 1.70
CA SER A 93 -6.46 20.98 1.00
C SER A 93 -5.53 22.06 0.46
N GLY A 94 -5.51 22.23 -0.86
CA GLY A 94 -4.62 23.19 -1.55
C GLY A 94 -3.16 22.77 -1.71
N ARG A 95 -2.79 21.58 -1.26
CA ARG A 95 -1.45 20.97 -1.39
C ARG A 95 -1.51 19.69 -2.19
N ALA A 96 -0.38 19.29 -2.77
CA ALA A 96 -0.24 17.97 -3.37
C ALA A 96 -0.32 16.88 -2.29
N ILE A 97 -1.09 15.85 -2.56
CA ILE A 97 -1.13 14.66 -1.69
C ILE A 97 0.12 13.83 -1.99
N PRO A 98 0.90 13.41 -0.96
CA PRO A 98 2.07 12.57 -1.15
C PRO A 98 1.75 11.34 -2.01
N GLY A 99 2.61 11.05 -2.99
CA GLY A 99 2.41 9.95 -3.94
C GLY A 99 1.43 10.24 -5.09
N GLN A 100 0.76 11.39 -5.09
CA GLN A 100 -0.06 11.81 -6.23
C GLN A 100 0.72 12.73 -7.17
N PRO A 101 0.52 12.60 -8.50
CA PRO A 101 1.16 13.48 -9.46
C PRO A 101 0.62 14.90 -9.35
N THR A 102 1.44 15.87 -9.74
CA THR A 102 1.08 17.28 -9.81
C THR A 102 1.13 17.80 -11.24
N THR A 103 0.43 18.89 -11.48
CA THR A 103 0.55 19.65 -12.74
C THR A 103 1.95 20.24 -12.88
N LYS A 104 2.30 20.73 -14.07
CA LYS A 104 3.57 21.43 -14.32
C LYS A 104 3.81 22.64 -13.39
N SER A 105 2.73 23.21 -12.85
CA SER A 105 2.79 24.31 -11.88
C SER A 105 2.82 23.87 -10.41
N GLY A 106 2.96 22.56 -10.14
CA GLY A 106 3.00 22.00 -8.78
C GLY A 106 1.64 21.91 -8.08
N LYS A 107 0.53 22.15 -8.80
CA LYS A 107 -0.81 22.04 -8.23
C LYS A 107 -1.31 20.59 -8.29
N PRO A 108 -2.10 20.14 -7.30
CA PRO A 108 -2.72 18.82 -7.34
C PRO A 108 -3.71 18.70 -8.49
N TYR A 109 -3.83 17.51 -9.05
CA TYR A 109 -4.94 17.18 -9.94
C TYR A 109 -6.26 17.11 -9.18
N LYS A 110 -7.37 17.33 -9.88
CA LYS A 110 -8.72 17.25 -9.30
C LYS A 110 -9.05 15.83 -8.84
N ASP A 111 -8.65 14.85 -9.66
CA ASP A 111 -8.96 13.45 -9.46
C ASP A 111 -7.74 12.67 -9.01
N PHE A 112 -7.96 11.60 -8.24
CA PHE A 112 -6.88 10.70 -7.83
C PHE A 112 -6.39 9.88 -9.01
N VAL A 113 -5.09 9.75 -9.13
CA VAL A 113 -4.43 8.90 -10.13
C VAL A 113 -3.99 7.61 -9.45
N TYR A 114 -4.43 6.49 -9.99
CA TYR A 114 -4.04 5.17 -9.48
C TYR A 114 -2.83 4.66 -10.25
N SER A 115 -1.79 4.26 -9.53
CA SER A 115 -0.56 3.72 -10.13
C SER A 115 -0.69 2.25 -10.54
N SER A 116 -1.56 1.51 -9.86
CA SER A 116 -1.82 0.10 -10.14
C SER A 116 -3.25 -0.29 -9.78
N LEU A 117 -3.73 -1.30 -10.48
CA LEU A 117 -5.04 -1.90 -10.23
C LEU A 117 -4.86 -3.42 -10.13
N LYS A 118 -5.55 -4.04 -9.19
CA LYS A 118 -5.63 -5.49 -9.10
C LYS A 118 -6.95 -5.95 -9.72
N VAL A 119 -6.86 -6.72 -10.79
CA VAL A 119 -7.99 -7.33 -11.47
C VAL A 119 -8.06 -8.80 -11.07
N LYS A 120 -9.24 -9.27 -10.69
CA LYS A 120 -9.49 -10.67 -10.39
C LYS A 120 -10.30 -11.26 -11.53
N ALA A 121 -9.74 -12.29 -12.18
CA ALA A 121 -10.50 -13.10 -13.14
C ALA A 121 -11.45 -14.04 -12.39
N ASP A 122 -12.56 -14.38 -13.01
CA ASP A 122 -13.53 -15.37 -12.53
C ASP A 122 -12.98 -16.79 -12.60
N ASP A 123 -12.18 -17.07 -13.65
CA ASP A 123 -11.51 -18.35 -13.86
C ASP A 123 -10.06 -18.14 -14.29
N ILE A 124 -9.19 -19.08 -13.93
CA ILE A 124 -7.77 -19.04 -14.28
C ILE A 124 -7.57 -19.17 -15.80
N ASP A 125 -8.44 -19.89 -16.47
CA ASP A 125 -8.36 -20.11 -17.92
C ASP A 125 -8.66 -18.81 -18.71
N ASN A 126 -9.34 -17.85 -18.09
CA ASN A 126 -9.64 -16.54 -18.68
C ASN A 126 -8.52 -15.49 -18.50
N VAL A 127 -7.51 -15.79 -17.67
CA VAL A 127 -6.47 -14.80 -17.31
C VAL A 127 -5.66 -14.37 -18.52
N ASP A 128 -5.32 -15.26 -19.43
CA ASP A 128 -4.50 -14.93 -20.61
C ASP A 128 -5.27 -14.05 -21.61
N ALA A 129 -6.54 -14.34 -21.84
CA ALA A 129 -7.40 -13.54 -22.69
C ALA A 129 -7.59 -12.14 -22.10
N LEU A 130 -7.91 -12.07 -20.81
CA LEU A 130 -8.09 -10.80 -20.08
C LEU A 130 -6.79 -9.98 -20.06
N SER A 131 -5.66 -10.60 -19.84
CA SER A 131 -4.35 -9.96 -19.83
C SER A 131 -4.02 -9.36 -21.20
N THR A 132 -4.36 -10.06 -22.27
CA THR A 132 -4.16 -9.59 -23.64
C THR A 132 -5.04 -8.38 -23.92
N GLU A 133 -6.29 -8.41 -23.50
CA GLU A 133 -7.21 -7.29 -23.67
C GLU A 133 -6.73 -6.04 -22.92
N ILE A 134 -6.30 -6.20 -21.67
CA ILE A 134 -5.76 -5.09 -20.86
C ILE A 134 -4.47 -4.52 -21.48
N ARG A 135 -3.59 -5.37 -22.02
CA ARG A 135 -2.39 -4.89 -22.77
C ARG A 135 -2.77 -4.13 -24.02
N ASN A 136 -3.79 -4.56 -24.75
CA ASN A 136 -4.29 -3.85 -25.93
C ASN A 136 -4.85 -2.46 -25.60
N MET A 137 -5.35 -2.27 -24.36
CA MET A 137 -5.74 -0.95 -23.84
C MET A 137 -4.54 -0.06 -23.49
N GLY A 138 -3.29 -0.54 -23.61
CA GLY A 138 -2.08 0.22 -23.33
C GLY A 138 -1.55 0.10 -21.89
N PHE A 139 -2.08 -0.80 -21.08
CA PHE A 139 -1.61 -1.03 -19.72
C PHE A 139 -0.56 -2.14 -19.64
N GLN A 140 0.32 -2.02 -18.66
CA GLN A 140 1.22 -3.12 -18.30
C GLN A 140 0.48 -4.11 -17.43
N VAL A 141 0.64 -5.41 -17.73
CA VAL A 141 -0.01 -6.48 -16.97
C VAL A 141 1.04 -7.43 -16.43
N THR A 142 0.95 -7.71 -15.14
CA THR A 142 1.70 -8.76 -14.46
C THR A 142 0.72 -9.82 -14.00
N THR A 143 0.95 -11.08 -14.34
CA THR A 143 0.14 -12.23 -13.91
C THR A 143 1.00 -13.25 -13.20
N ASN A 144 0.37 -14.06 -12.37
CA ASN A 144 1.03 -15.21 -11.74
C ASN A 144 0.82 -16.53 -12.52
N VAL A 145 0.25 -16.45 -13.72
CA VAL A 145 -0.10 -17.66 -14.52
C VAL A 145 1.15 -18.44 -14.88
N GLU A 146 2.22 -17.79 -15.31
CA GLU A 146 3.48 -18.47 -15.65
C GLU A 146 4.08 -19.22 -14.46
N TYR A 147 3.97 -18.66 -13.25
CA TYR A 147 4.38 -19.34 -12.02
C TYR A 147 3.49 -20.54 -11.72
N MET A 148 2.18 -20.39 -11.86
CA MET A 148 1.20 -21.47 -11.66
C MET A 148 1.40 -22.61 -12.67
N ASP A 149 1.66 -22.30 -13.94
CA ASP A 149 1.95 -23.30 -14.96
C ASP A 149 3.27 -24.04 -14.71
N SER A 150 4.28 -23.34 -14.23
CA SER A 150 5.53 -23.95 -13.80
C SER A 150 5.30 -24.93 -12.65
N MET A 151 4.50 -24.56 -11.66
CA MET A 151 4.16 -25.43 -10.55
C MET A 151 3.33 -26.65 -11.01
N LYS A 152 2.33 -26.45 -11.88
CA LYS A 152 1.55 -27.56 -12.45
C LYS A 152 2.45 -28.57 -13.16
N LYS A 153 3.42 -28.10 -13.95
CA LYS A 153 4.40 -28.96 -14.63
C LYS A 153 5.28 -29.72 -13.65
N GLN A 154 5.73 -29.08 -12.57
CA GLN A 154 6.50 -29.74 -11.52
C GLN A 154 5.70 -30.84 -10.82
N PHE A 155 4.45 -30.56 -10.45
CA PHE A 155 3.57 -31.57 -9.85
C PHE A 155 3.29 -32.75 -10.80
N ALA A 156 3.04 -32.50 -12.08
CA ALA A 156 2.85 -33.53 -13.06
C ALA A 156 4.09 -34.42 -13.21
N MET A 157 5.30 -33.83 -13.18
CA MET A 157 6.56 -34.60 -13.21
C MET A 157 6.70 -35.49 -11.98
N VAL A 158 6.42 -34.98 -10.77
CA VAL A 158 6.47 -35.72 -9.51
C VAL A 158 5.46 -36.88 -9.54
N GLN A 159 4.24 -36.62 -10.02
CA GLN A 159 3.22 -37.67 -10.17
C GLN A 159 3.63 -38.77 -11.18
N ALA A 160 4.26 -38.38 -12.30
CA ALA A 160 4.76 -39.32 -13.28
C ALA A 160 5.87 -40.23 -12.71
N VAL A 161 6.78 -39.66 -11.92
CA VAL A 161 7.85 -40.41 -11.26
C VAL A 161 7.28 -41.36 -10.20
N LEU A 162 6.36 -40.89 -9.35
CA LEU A 162 5.75 -41.70 -8.30
C LEU A 162 4.82 -42.79 -8.88
N GLY A 163 4.08 -42.48 -9.94
CA GLY A 163 3.23 -43.45 -10.66
C GLY A 163 4.03 -44.50 -11.39
N GLY A 164 5.25 -44.20 -11.85
CA GLY A 164 6.14 -45.19 -12.50
C GLY A 164 6.84 -46.13 -11.53
N ILE A 165 6.90 -45.82 -10.24
CA ILE A 165 7.54 -46.69 -9.22
C ILE A 165 6.54 -47.73 -8.66
N GLY A 166 5.23 -47.54 -8.87
CA GLY A 166 4.15 -48.39 -8.36
C GLY A 166 3.57 -49.41 -9.36
N ALA A 167 4.17 -49.59 -10.55
CA ALA A 167 3.72 -50.53 -11.57
C ALA A 167 4.66 -51.74 -11.66
#